data_740c7b08e5b83ae4e1ba38893cda485e
#
_entry.id   740c7b08e5b83ae4e1ba38893cda485e
#
_cell.length_a   1.000
_cell.length_b   1.000
_cell.length_c   1.000
_cell.angle_alpha   90.00
_cell.angle_beta   90.00
_cell.angle_gamma   90.00
#
_symmetry.space_group_name_H-M   'P 1'
#
loop_
_entity.id
_entity.type
_entity.pdbx_description
1 polymer ?
#
loop_
_entity_poly.entity_id
_entity_poly.type
_entity_poly.pdbx_seq_one_letter_code
_entity_poly.pdbx_strand_id
1 'polypeptide(L)'
;MNSLVRSVKYFVHLCVLCAAVILVMYVAGLLAVAPGELPALLFASWRGWVLMAAIVILSAAYPFTGFVTRRVEGYLEEDRERIVNAFRAEGFELSGEDGEGMTFRAANPLRRLWLHLDDEARVAQFGQWIELSGQRRTVVRVAPRLEAYIAANARTKE
;
A
#
# COMPACT_ATOMS: atom_id res chain seq x y z
N MET A 1 5.59 -10.98 0.56
CA MET A 1 4.85 -10.89 1.85
C MET A 1 3.48 -11.51 1.67
N ASN A 2 3.07 -12.46 2.54
CA ASN A 2 1.83 -13.22 2.38
C ASN A 2 0.59 -12.32 2.49
N SER A 3 -0.46 -12.62 1.71
CA SER A 3 -1.73 -11.87 1.72
C SER A 3 -2.36 -11.81 3.13
N LEU A 4 -2.21 -12.88 3.92
CA LEU A 4 -2.65 -12.94 5.32
C LEU A 4 -1.99 -11.86 6.20
N VAL A 5 -0.68 -11.67 6.08
CA VAL A 5 0.05 -10.66 6.86
C VAL A 5 -0.44 -9.24 6.53
N ARG A 6 -0.76 -8.97 5.27
CA ARG A 6 -1.34 -7.70 4.82
C ARG A 6 -2.73 -7.49 5.39
N SER A 7 -3.60 -8.52 5.35
CA SER A 7 -4.93 -8.46 5.94
C SER A 7 -4.88 -8.19 7.43
N VAL A 8 -3.99 -8.87 8.16
CA VAL A 8 -3.84 -8.68 9.61
C VAL A 8 -3.33 -7.28 9.95
N LYS A 9 -2.33 -6.76 9.23
CA LYS A 9 -1.86 -5.38 9.41
C LYS A 9 -2.97 -4.36 9.20
N TYR A 10 -3.75 -4.53 8.14
CA TYR A 10 -4.86 -3.64 7.85
C TYR A 10 -5.98 -3.74 8.89
N PHE A 11 -6.28 -4.95 9.36
CA PHE A 11 -7.24 -5.18 10.44
C PHE A 11 -6.85 -4.43 11.73
N VAL A 12 -5.59 -4.58 12.17
CA VAL A 12 -5.07 -3.88 13.35
C VAL A 12 -5.16 -2.36 13.17
N HIS A 13 -4.75 -1.87 12.00
CA HIS A 13 -4.84 -0.44 11.69
C HIS A 13 -6.28 0.09 11.76
N LEU A 14 -7.23 -0.67 11.20
CA LEU A 14 -8.64 -0.29 11.21
C LEU A 14 -9.23 -0.30 12.63
N CYS A 15 -8.84 -1.28 13.46
CA CYS A 15 -9.23 -1.31 14.88
C CYS A 15 -8.68 -0.11 15.64
N VAL A 16 -7.40 0.25 15.42
CA VAL A 16 -6.79 1.43 16.06
C VAL A 16 -7.49 2.71 15.61
N LEU A 17 -7.80 2.84 14.32
CA LEU A 17 -8.55 3.99 13.79
C LEU A 17 -9.94 4.10 14.40
N CYS A 18 -10.68 2.99 14.48
CA CYS A 18 -12.00 2.97 15.12
C CYS A 18 -11.91 3.37 16.60
N ALA A 19 -10.93 2.84 17.33
CA ALA A 19 -10.71 3.21 18.72
C ALA A 19 -10.39 4.70 18.89
N ALA A 20 -9.55 5.25 18.00
CA ALA A 20 -9.22 6.68 17.99
C ALA A 20 -10.45 7.55 17.72
N VAL A 21 -11.30 7.18 16.75
CA VAL A 21 -12.55 7.90 16.45
C VAL A 21 -13.50 7.85 17.64
N ILE A 22 -13.69 6.70 18.28
CA ILE A 22 -14.52 6.56 19.47
C ILE A 22 -14.00 7.44 20.61
N LEU A 23 -12.67 7.46 20.82
CA LEU A 23 -12.05 8.31 21.83
C LEU A 23 -12.29 9.80 21.55
N VAL A 24 -12.11 10.24 20.32
CA VAL A 24 -12.37 11.63 19.90
C VAL A 24 -13.85 11.99 20.13
N MET A 25 -14.78 11.15 19.74
CA MET A 25 -16.21 11.37 19.96
C MET A 25 -16.56 11.44 21.46
N TYR A 26 -15.91 10.61 22.26
CA TYR A 26 -16.06 10.62 23.71
C TYR A 26 -15.56 11.95 24.34
N VAL A 27 -14.33 12.37 23.99
CA VAL A 27 -13.74 13.62 24.49
C VAL A 27 -14.53 14.85 24.01
N ALA A 28 -15.09 14.81 22.81
CA ALA A 28 -15.93 15.87 22.27
C ALA A 28 -17.35 15.92 22.90
N GLY A 29 -17.66 15.00 23.80
CA GLY A 29 -18.99 14.93 24.45
C GLY A 29 -20.13 14.49 23.53
N LEU A 30 -19.78 13.91 22.36
CA LEU A 30 -20.75 13.43 21.36
C LEU A 30 -21.31 12.06 21.70
N LEU A 31 -20.64 11.32 22.58
CA LEU A 31 -21.08 10.02 23.10
C LEU A 31 -21.63 10.20 24.51
N ALA A 32 -22.94 10.06 24.66
CA ALA A 32 -23.63 10.08 25.95
C ALA A 32 -23.59 8.69 26.63
N VAL A 33 -22.40 8.04 26.66
CA VAL A 33 -22.22 6.69 27.21
C VAL A 33 -21.08 6.69 28.19
N ALA A 34 -21.23 6.02 29.33
CA ALA A 34 -20.12 5.87 30.27
C ALA A 34 -18.99 5.00 29.70
N PRO A 35 -17.69 5.28 30.01
CA PRO A 35 -16.57 4.53 29.45
C PRO A 35 -16.65 3.02 29.68
N GLY A 36 -17.21 2.59 30.81
CA GLY A 36 -17.43 1.19 31.16
C GLY A 36 -18.50 0.46 30.33
N GLU A 37 -19.37 1.20 29.65
CA GLU A 37 -20.46 0.64 28.83
C GLU A 37 -20.07 0.49 27.37
N LEU A 38 -18.95 1.10 26.94
CA LEU A 38 -18.45 1.01 25.55
C LEU A 38 -18.22 -0.44 25.08
N PRO A 39 -17.62 -1.35 25.87
CA PRO A 39 -17.48 -2.74 25.47
C PRO A 39 -18.82 -3.44 25.28
N ALA A 40 -19.79 -3.19 26.17
CA ALA A 40 -21.12 -3.77 26.07
C ALA A 40 -21.84 -3.25 24.81
N LEU A 41 -21.68 -1.99 24.46
CA LEU A 41 -22.27 -1.40 23.27
C LEU A 41 -21.70 -1.99 21.97
N LEU A 42 -20.41 -2.32 21.97
CA LEU A 42 -19.73 -2.94 20.82
C LEU A 42 -20.05 -4.43 20.69
N PHE A 43 -20.08 -5.18 21.80
CA PHE A 43 -20.18 -6.64 21.77
C PHE A 43 -21.57 -7.19 22.07
N ALA A 44 -22.42 -6.47 22.77
CA ALA A 44 -23.79 -6.89 23.09
C ALA A 44 -24.85 -6.34 22.12
N SER A 45 -24.52 -5.34 21.28
CA SER A 45 -25.44 -4.76 20.32
C SER A 45 -25.31 -5.36 18.93
N TRP A 46 -26.42 -5.52 18.21
CA TRP A 46 -26.37 -5.95 16.79
C TRP A 46 -25.57 -4.98 15.89
N ARG A 47 -25.60 -3.68 16.23
CA ARG A 47 -24.83 -2.65 15.51
C ARG A 47 -23.32 -2.82 15.67
N GLY A 48 -22.88 -3.21 16.87
CA GLY A 48 -21.48 -3.55 17.11
C GLY A 48 -21.04 -4.76 16.30
N TRP A 49 -21.86 -5.80 16.19
CA TRP A 49 -21.59 -6.97 15.36
C TRP A 49 -21.51 -6.62 13.86
N VAL A 50 -22.38 -5.74 13.36
CA VAL A 50 -22.32 -5.25 11.98
C VAL A 50 -21.00 -4.48 11.73
N LEU A 51 -20.58 -3.64 12.68
CA LEU A 51 -19.31 -2.93 12.58
C LEU A 51 -18.12 -3.90 12.55
N MET A 52 -18.09 -4.89 13.45
CA MET A 52 -17.04 -5.90 13.48
C MET A 52 -17.00 -6.73 12.19
N ALA A 53 -18.15 -7.14 11.68
CA ALA A 53 -18.24 -7.86 10.40
C ALA A 53 -17.72 -6.99 9.24
N ALA A 54 -18.07 -5.72 9.19
CA ALA A 54 -17.57 -4.79 8.19
C ALA A 54 -16.04 -4.64 8.23
N ILE A 55 -15.46 -4.52 9.43
CA ILE A 55 -14.01 -4.45 9.65
C ILE A 55 -13.32 -5.72 9.10
N VAL A 56 -13.86 -6.89 9.42
CA VAL A 56 -13.30 -8.17 8.96
C VAL A 56 -13.38 -8.28 7.43
N ILE A 57 -14.54 -7.97 6.83
CA ILE A 57 -14.75 -8.02 5.38
C ILE A 57 -13.80 -7.06 4.65
N LEU A 58 -13.69 -5.81 5.11
CA LEU A 58 -12.79 -4.82 4.54
C LEU A 58 -11.33 -5.25 4.63
N SER A 59 -10.94 -5.84 5.78
CA SER A 59 -9.57 -6.34 5.98
C SER A 59 -9.25 -7.52 5.08
N ALA A 60 -10.20 -8.42 4.86
CA ALA A 60 -10.04 -9.54 3.94
C ALA A 60 -10.01 -9.09 2.45
N ALA A 61 -10.74 -8.04 2.09
CA ALA A 61 -10.79 -7.51 0.74
C ALA A 61 -9.55 -6.66 0.38
N TYR A 62 -8.87 -6.09 1.37
CA TYR A 62 -7.76 -5.15 1.17
C TYR A 62 -6.62 -5.69 0.28
N PRO A 63 -6.10 -6.92 0.44
CA PRO A 63 -5.02 -7.44 -0.39
C PRO A 63 -5.38 -7.51 -1.87
N PHE A 64 -6.67 -7.73 -2.19
CA PHE A 64 -7.16 -7.87 -3.58
C PHE A 64 -7.37 -6.53 -4.27
N THR A 65 -7.75 -5.49 -3.52
CA THR A 65 -8.07 -4.17 -4.07
C THR A 65 -6.91 -3.18 -3.97
N GLY A 66 -6.07 -3.34 -2.94
CA GLY A 66 -4.98 -2.42 -2.61
C GLY A 66 -3.69 -2.64 -3.39
N PHE A 67 -3.53 -3.81 -4.03
CA PHE A 67 -2.30 -4.20 -4.73
C PHE A 67 -2.56 -4.53 -6.18
N VAL A 68 -1.57 -4.24 -7.03
CA VAL A 68 -1.60 -4.53 -8.46
C VAL A 68 -0.20 -4.86 -8.96
N THR A 69 -0.17 -5.69 -9.98
CA THR A 69 1.02 -5.96 -10.78
C THR A 69 0.81 -5.37 -12.18
N ARG A 70 1.81 -4.64 -12.67
CA ARG A 70 1.86 -4.09 -14.02
C ARG A 70 3.15 -4.51 -14.68
N ARG A 71 3.10 -4.73 -16.00
CA ARG A 71 4.24 -5.09 -16.82
C ARG A 71 4.53 -3.97 -17.78
N VAL A 72 5.80 -3.61 -17.88
CA VAL A 72 6.34 -2.60 -18.80
C VAL A 72 7.40 -3.28 -19.63
N GLU A 73 7.40 -3.08 -20.94
CA GLU A 73 8.40 -3.63 -21.84
C GLU A 73 9.77 -3.01 -21.56
N GLY A 74 10.80 -3.85 -21.37
CA GLY A 74 12.14 -3.40 -21.05
C GLY A 74 12.97 -4.45 -20.30
N TYR A 75 14.23 -4.11 -20.06
CA TYR A 75 15.17 -4.98 -19.35
C TYR A 75 15.65 -4.31 -18.06
N LEU A 76 15.61 -5.07 -16.95
CA LEU A 76 15.93 -4.57 -15.63
C LEU A 76 17.33 -3.94 -15.55
N GLU A 77 18.32 -4.60 -16.15
CA GLU A 77 19.71 -4.15 -16.14
C GLU A 77 19.91 -2.90 -17.00
N GLU A 78 19.36 -2.89 -18.22
CA GLU A 78 19.51 -1.77 -19.16
C GLU A 78 18.74 -0.51 -18.71
N ASP A 79 17.57 -0.71 -18.12
CA ASP A 79 16.67 0.35 -17.70
C ASP A 79 16.76 0.70 -16.21
N ARG A 80 17.78 0.16 -15.51
CA ARG A 80 17.97 0.32 -14.08
C ARG A 80 17.85 1.78 -13.59
N GLU A 81 18.58 2.68 -14.23
CA GLU A 81 18.56 4.10 -13.86
C GLU A 81 17.20 4.73 -14.08
N ARG A 82 16.48 4.33 -15.14
CA ARG A 82 15.13 4.82 -15.45
C ARG A 82 14.14 4.34 -14.44
N ILE A 83 14.23 3.07 -14.02
CA ILE A 83 13.42 2.48 -12.95
C ILE A 83 13.62 3.29 -11.66
N VAL A 84 14.89 3.47 -11.25
CA VAL A 84 15.22 4.23 -10.04
C VAL A 84 14.69 5.66 -10.11
N ASN A 85 14.84 6.34 -11.26
CA ASN A 85 14.36 7.70 -11.45
C ASN A 85 12.83 7.79 -11.46
N ALA A 86 12.13 6.81 -12.05
CA ALA A 86 10.67 6.75 -12.04
C ALA A 86 10.13 6.59 -10.62
N PHE A 87 10.73 5.74 -9.81
CA PHE A 87 10.36 5.55 -8.40
C PHE A 87 10.73 6.76 -7.54
N ARG A 88 11.91 7.35 -7.74
CA ARG A 88 12.37 8.55 -7.01
C ARG A 88 11.45 9.75 -7.28
N ALA A 89 11.00 9.93 -8.52
CA ALA A 89 10.05 10.97 -8.88
C ALA A 89 8.69 10.84 -8.17
N GLU A 90 8.33 9.61 -7.76
CA GLU A 90 7.15 9.35 -6.94
C GLU A 90 7.45 9.30 -5.42
N GLY A 91 8.67 9.69 -5.01
CA GLY A 91 9.08 9.75 -3.60
C GLY A 91 9.35 8.39 -2.98
N PHE A 92 9.88 7.47 -3.76
CA PHE A 92 10.38 6.16 -3.30
C PHE A 92 11.90 6.10 -3.47
N GLU A 93 12.56 5.39 -2.60
CA GLU A 93 14.00 5.14 -2.63
C GLU A 93 14.27 3.65 -2.78
N LEU A 94 15.39 3.30 -3.43
CA LEU A 94 15.86 1.93 -3.53
C LEU A 94 16.25 1.45 -2.13
N SER A 95 15.59 0.42 -1.66
CA SER A 95 15.80 -0.17 -0.33
C SER A 95 16.62 -1.45 -0.37
N GLY A 96 16.58 -2.16 -1.47
CA GLY A 96 17.33 -3.39 -1.70
C GLY A 96 17.36 -3.74 -3.18
N GLU A 97 18.43 -4.39 -3.58
CA GLU A 97 18.63 -4.93 -4.93
C GLU A 97 19.23 -6.31 -4.78
N ASP A 98 18.64 -7.29 -5.40
CA ASP A 98 19.12 -8.65 -5.48
C ASP A 98 19.16 -9.10 -6.96
N GLY A 99 19.77 -10.25 -7.24
CA GLY A 99 19.88 -10.76 -8.61
C GLY A 99 18.54 -11.04 -9.30
N GLU A 100 17.42 -10.99 -8.58
CA GLU A 100 16.08 -11.24 -9.09
C GLU A 100 15.26 -9.95 -9.26
N GLY A 101 15.68 -8.83 -8.64
CA GLY A 101 14.95 -7.59 -8.75
C GLY A 101 15.36 -6.47 -7.80
N MET A 102 14.56 -5.43 -7.79
CA MET A 102 14.74 -4.23 -6.98
C MET A 102 13.55 -4.04 -6.05
N THR A 103 13.83 -3.61 -4.83
CA THR A 103 12.82 -3.27 -3.83
C THR A 103 12.89 -1.79 -3.51
N PHE A 104 11.77 -1.11 -3.59
CA PHE A 104 11.64 0.32 -3.31
C PHE A 104 10.77 0.55 -2.09
N ARG A 105 11.09 1.56 -1.29
CA ARG A 105 10.30 2.01 -0.13
C ARG A 105 10.09 3.50 -0.15
N ALA A 106 8.99 3.96 0.45
CA ALA A 106 8.71 5.38 0.57
C ALA A 106 9.81 6.09 1.37
N ALA A 107 10.35 7.19 0.83
CA ALA A 107 11.41 7.98 1.45
C ALA A 107 10.92 8.69 2.73
N ASN A 108 9.65 9.10 2.77
CA ASN A 108 9.11 9.86 3.88
C ASN A 108 8.41 8.96 4.91
N PRO A 109 8.78 9.01 6.22
CA PRO A 109 8.16 8.21 7.27
C PRO A 109 6.65 8.49 7.47
N LEU A 110 6.20 9.73 7.27
CA LEU A 110 4.78 10.07 7.28
C LEU A 110 4.02 9.36 6.15
N ARG A 111 4.64 9.25 4.98
CA ARG A 111 4.07 8.52 3.85
C ARG A 111 4.00 7.03 4.11
N ARG A 112 4.97 6.44 4.84
CA ARG A 112 4.92 5.04 5.30
C ARG A 112 3.71 4.77 6.18
N LEU A 113 3.40 5.69 7.10
CA LEU A 113 2.22 5.59 7.94
C LEU A 113 0.93 5.66 7.11
N TRP A 114 0.84 6.58 6.15
CA TRP A 114 -0.30 6.70 5.22
C TRP A 114 -0.45 5.49 4.29
N LEU A 115 0.63 4.82 3.95
CA LEU A 115 0.64 3.58 3.18
C LEU A 115 0.44 2.33 4.04
N HIS A 116 -0.04 2.49 5.28
CA HIS A 116 -0.32 1.41 6.22
C HIS A 116 0.90 0.53 6.51
N LEU A 117 2.13 1.11 6.51
CA LEU A 117 3.40 0.41 6.66
C LEU A 117 3.65 -0.67 5.58
N ASP A 118 2.90 -0.65 4.49
CA ASP A 118 3.03 -1.55 3.35
C ASP A 118 3.47 -0.75 2.12
N ASP A 119 4.55 0.02 2.33
CA ASP A 119 5.14 0.98 1.40
C ASP A 119 6.13 0.33 0.42
N GLU A 120 6.21 -1.00 0.41
CA GLU A 120 7.15 -1.74 -0.40
C GLU A 120 6.59 -1.96 -1.82
N ALA A 121 7.38 -1.57 -2.81
CA ALA A 121 7.15 -1.89 -4.21
C ALA A 121 8.31 -2.73 -4.74
N ARG A 122 8.02 -3.81 -5.41
CA ARG A 122 9.01 -4.73 -5.99
C ARG A 122 8.98 -4.65 -7.51
N VAL A 123 10.17 -4.64 -8.09
CA VAL A 123 10.40 -4.67 -9.53
C VAL A 123 11.23 -5.91 -9.84
N ALA A 124 10.78 -6.74 -10.75
CA ALA A 124 11.47 -7.96 -11.15
C ALA A 124 11.47 -8.12 -12.67
N GLN A 125 12.46 -8.86 -13.21
CA GLN A 125 12.46 -9.22 -14.62
C GLN A 125 11.53 -10.42 -14.87
N PHE A 126 10.69 -10.32 -15.90
CA PHE A 126 9.87 -11.41 -16.38
C PHE A 126 9.96 -11.53 -17.91
N GLY A 127 10.93 -12.29 -18.37
CA GLY A 127 11.25 -12.37 -19.79
C GLY A 127 11.68 -11.01 -20.34
N GLN A 128 10.94 -10.48 -21.34
CA GLN A 128 11.18 -9.15 -21.92
C GLN A 128 10.38 -8.03 -21.22
N TRP A 129 9.81 -8.31 -20.05
CA TRP A 129 8.98 -7.38 -19.31
C TRP A 129 9.56 -7.08 -17.94
N ILE A 130 9.48 -5.84 -17.53
CA ILE A 130 9.73 -5.39 -16.18
C ILE A 130 8.39 -5.48 -15.44
N GLU A 131 8.30 -6.37 -14.45
CA GLU A 131 7.11 -6.54 -13.64
C GLU A 131 7.20 -5.66 -12.38
N LEU A 132 6.29 -4.69 -12.26
CA LEU A 132 6.15 -3.82 -11.11
C LEU A 132 5.01 -4.34 -10.24
N SER A 133 5.30 -4.70 -9.02
CA SER A 133 4.31 -5.17 -8.04
C SER A 133 4.35 -4.33 -6.77
N GLY A 134 3.18 -3.95 -6.27
CA GLY A 134 3.09 -3.12 -5.07
C GLY A 134 1.72 -2.49 -4.90
N GLN A 135 1.64 -1.49 -4.03
CA GLN A 135 0.39 -0.75 -3.86
C GLN A 135 -0.08 -0.15 -5.18
N ARG A 136 -1.38 -0.30 -5.44
CA ARG A 136 -2.04 0.15 -6.68
C ARG A 136 -1.73 1.62 -7.00
N ARG A 137 -1.77 2.49 -5.99
CA ARG A 137 -1.50 3.94 -6.17
C ARG A 137 -0.08 4.21 -6.66
N THR A 138 0.90 3.46 -6.17
CA THR A 138 2.30 3.58 -6.57
C THR A 138 2.51 3.03 -7.98
N VAL A 139 2.09 1.79 -8.21
CA VAL A 139 2.31 1.11 -9.50
C VAL A 139 1.63 1.83 -10.66
N VAL A 140 0.38 2.31 -10.47
CA VAL A 140 -0.37 3.05 -11.51
C VAL A 140 0.29 4.38 -11.88
N ARG A 141 1.08 5.00 -10.99
CA ARG A 141 1.81 6.25 -11.29
C ARG A 141 3.19 5.99 -11.86
N VAL A 142 3.89 4.98 -11.35
CA VAL A 142 5.25 4.65 -11.77
C VAL A 142 5.26 4.00 -13.15
N ALA A 143 4.35 3.07 -13.46
CA ALA A 143 4.36 2.33 -14.70
C ALA A 143 4.33 3.24 -15.96
N PRO A 144 3.37 4.17 -16.14
CA PRO A 144 3.35 5.02 -17.31
C PRO A 144 4.55 5.99 -17.39
N ARG A 145 5.11 6.38 -16.24
CA ARG A 145 6.31 7.21 -16.20
C ARG A 145 7.54 6.43 -16.67
N LEU A 146 7.68 5.16 -16.24
CA LEU A 146 8.73 4.28 -16.69
C LEU A 146 8.62 4.03 -18.20
N GLU A 147 7.42 3.73 -18.70
CA GLU A 147 7.16 3.58 -20.14
C GLU A 147 7.59 4.83 -20.93
N ALA A 148 7.27 6.02 -20.43
CA ALA A 148 7.68 7.27 -21.06
C ALA A 148 9.21 7.46 -21.08
N TYR A 149 9.92 7.07 -20.01
CA TYR A 149 11.37 7.17 -19.93
C TYR A 149 12.06 6.17 -20.89
N ILE A 150 11.54 4.96 -21.01
CA ILE A 150 12.04 3.95 -21.94
C ILE A 150 11.80 4.40 -23.40
N ALA A 151 10.59 4.85 -23.71
CA ALA A 151 10.24 5.34 -25.05
C ALA A 151 11.05 6.59 -25.47
N ALA A 152 11.32 7.49 -24.54
CA ALA A 152 12.16 8.67 -24.83
C ALA A 152 13.59 8.28 -25.21
N ASN A 153 14.14 7.25 -24.58
CA ASN A 153 15.49 6.78 -24.90
C ASN A 153 15.56 6.01 -26.22
N ALA A 154 14.54 5.26 -26.58
CA ALA A 154 14.48 4.59 -27.87
C ALA A 154 14.57 5.59 -29.03
N ARG A 155 13.87 6.76 -28.91
CA ARG A 155 13.92 7.84 -29.89
C ARG A 155 15.27 8.58 -29.98
N THR A 156 16.05 8.56 -28.90
CA THR A 156 17.36 9.24 -28.87
C THR A 156 18.48 8.39 -29.48
N LYS A 157 18.22 7.08 -29.64
CA LYS A 157 19.18 6.12 -30.25
C LYS A 157 18.99 5.94 -31.75
N GLU A 158 17.92 6.47 -32.34
CA GLU A 158 17.67 6.58 -33.79
C GLU A 158 18.27 7.91 -34.32
#